data_8a4c18b2e03f9b89a3684b5d6b0198b1
#
_entry.id   8a4c18b2e03f9b89a3684b5d6b0198b1
#
_cell.length_a   1.000
_cell.length_b   1.000
_cell.length_c   1.000
_cell.angle_alpha   90.00
_cell.angle_beta   90.00
_cell.angle_gamma   90.00
#
_symmetry.space_group_name_H-M   'P 1'
#
loop_
_entity.id
_entity.type
_entity.pdbx_description
1 polymer ?
#
loop_
_entity_poly.entity_id
_entity_poly.type
_entity_poly.pdbx_seq_one_letter_code
_entity_poly.pdbx_strand_id
1 'polypeptide(L)'
;LYSPKQIYLRTLYELYKDEINQDKADIIHPKTKTLYEFQQKNVKNILRILKKNGVAMLADSVGLGKTVSTIGVIKQYKNQRVIIIAPKSLKAMWEKELAQEGLLSVHVVSLQNREEIINKSEIDEHAPVNLFIIDESHNLRSNNGARYELLSDWIASEYNNEADVLLVTATPINNDLFDLVNQIILGARGNQDIFTLA
;
A
#
# COMPACT_ATOMS: atom_id res chain seq x y z
N LEU A 1 4.99 5.52 45.19
CA LEU A 1 3.85 4.73 44.70
C LEU A 1 3.11 5.58 43.65
N TYR A 2 2.90 5.05 42.46
CA TYR A 2 2.11 5.72 41.42
C TYR A 2 0.63 5.68 41.77
N SER A 3 -0.10 6.75 41.49
CA SER A 3 -1.54 6.77 41.63
C SER A 3 -2.20 5.87 40.57
N PRO A 4 -3.45 5.35 40.79
CA PRO A 4 -4.14 4.55 39.77
C PRO A 4 -4.24 5.22 38.39
N LYS A 5 -4.43 6.54 38.36
CA LYS A 5 -4.44 7.33 37.13
C LYS A 5 -3.06 7.34 36.41
N GLN A 6 -1.97 7.44 37.16
CA GLN A 6 -0.62 7.40 36.60
C GLN A 6 -0.29 6.00 36.04
N ILE A 7 -0.72 4.94 36.73
CA ILE A 7 -0.57 3.56 36.26
C ILE A 7 -1.34 3.39 34.95
N TYR A 8 -2.59 3.81 34.91
CA TYR A 8 -3.45 3.74 33.70
C TYR A 8 -2.82 4.49 32.51
N LEU A 9 -2.40 5.75 32.71
CA LEU A 9 -1.76 6.55 31.66
C LEU A 9 -0.45 5.95 31.17
N ARG A 10 0.34 5.36 32.09
CA ARG A 10 1.59 4.69 31.74
C ARG A 10 1.34 3.41 30.95
N THR A 11 0.34 2.63 31.34
CA THR A 11 -0.07 1.43 30.59
C THR A 11 -0.55 1.80 29.19
N LEU A 12 -1.38 2.84 29.04
CA LEU A 12 -1.78 3.35 27.74
C LEU A 12 -0.56 3.81 26.92
N TYR A 13 0.36 4.54 27.51
CA TYR A 13 1.57 4.98 26.82
C TYR A 13 2.42 3.79 26.37
N GLU A 14 2.63 2.77 27.20
CA GLU A 14 3.39 1.57 26.81
C GLU A 14 2.71 0.79 25.68
N LEU A 15 1.36 0.70 25.69
CA LEU A 15 0.58 0.05 24.65
C LEU A 15 0.64 0.79 23.31
N TYR A 16 0.67 2.12 23.34
CA TYR A 16 0.57 2.98 22.15
C TYR A 16 1.85 3.80 21.87
N LYS A 17 2.95 3.54 22.58
CA LYS A 17 4.19 4.33 22.44
C LYS A 17 4.76 4.33 21.02
N ASP A 18 4.65 3.22 20.32
CA ASP A 18 5.13 3.12 18.94
C ASP A 18 4.28 3.97 17.99
N GLU A 19 2.97 4.03 18.21
CA GLU A 19 2.05 4.90 17.48
C GLU A 19 2.35 6.39 17.75
N ILE A 20 2.53 6.76 19.02
CA ILE A 20 2.85 8.12 19.46
C ILE A 20 4.20 8.57 18.90
N ASN A 21 5.20 7.68 18.88
CA ASN A 21 6.53 8.02 18.37
C ASN A 21 6.55 8.12 16.82
N GLN A 22 5.78 7.29 16.12
CA GLN A 22 5.63 7.38 14.66
C GLN A 22 4.88 8.66 14.24
N ASP A 23 3.91 9.11 15.03
CA ASP A 23 3.23 10.39 14.77
C ASP A 23 4.17 11.59 14.83
N LYS A 24 5.27 11.49 15.60
CA LYS A 24 6.32 12.52 15.69
C LYS A 24 7.37 12.44 14.58
N ALA A 25 7.44 11.32 13.86
CA ALA A 25 8.40 11.17 12.79
C ALA A 25 8.06 12.09 11.60
N ASP A 26 9.08 12.78 11.11
CA ASP A 26 8.94 13.57 9.88
C ASP A 26 8.86 12.64 8.69
N ILE A 27 7.91 12.92 7.80
CA ILE A 27 7.76 12.23 6.53
C ILE A 27 8.44 13.01 5.42
N ILE A 28 8.94 12.29 4.42
CA ILE A 28 9.50 12.93 3.22
C ILE A 28 8.35 13.36 2.34
N HIS A 29 8.23 14.65 2.13
CA HIS A 29 7.18 15.21 1.27
C HIS A 29 7.49 15.00 -0.23
N PRO A 30 6.45 14.93 -1.08
CA PRO A 30 6.59 15.09 -2.52
C PRO A 30 7.28 16.43 -2.86
N LYS A 31 8.03 16.47 -3.96
CA LYS A 31 8.75 17.68 -4.39
C LYS A 31 7.79 18.71 -5.00
N THR A 32 6.80 18.24 -5.75
CA THR A 32 5.90 19.08 -6.54
C THR A 32 4.65 19.52 -5.79
N LYS A 33 4.29 18.79 -4.73
CA LYS A 33 3.05 19.04 -3.96
C LYS A 33 3.31 18.85 -2.48
N THR A 34 2.98 19.85 -1.68
CA THR A 34 3.01 19.71 -0.21
C THR A 34 1.80 18.89 0.24
N LEU A 35 2.03 17.90 1.10
CA LEU A 35 0.96 17.12 1.71
C LEU A 35 0.18 17.99 2.69
N TYR A 36 -1.14 18.00 2.57
CA TYR A 36 -2.00 18.55 3.60
C TYR A 36 -1.90 17.74 4.90
N GLU A 37 -2.29 18.31 6.02
CA GLU A 37 -2.19 17.65 7.33
C GLU A 37 -2.86 16.29 7.37
N PHE A 38 -4.06 16.15 6.80
CA PHE A 38 -4.78 14.88 6.73
C PHE A 38 -4.03 13.84 5.86
N GLN A 39 -3.39 14.29 4.75
CA GLN A 39 -2.59 13.40 3.90
C GLN A 39 -1.32 12.94 4.61
N GLN A 40 -0.69 13.81 5.40
CA GLN A 40 0.45 13.43 6.24
C GLN A 40 0.05 12.36 7.26
N LYS A 41 -1.12 12.52 7.90
CA LYS A 41 -1.69 11.50 8.79
C LYS A 41 -1.96 10.19 8.06
N ASN A 42 -2.54 10.26 6.86
CA ASN A 42 -2.77 9.08 6.02
C ASN A 42 -1.46 8.36 5.71
N VAL A 43 -0.42 9.06 5.27
CA VAL A 43 0.90 8.46 4.99
C VAL A 43 1.45 7.77 6.23
N LYS A 44 1.45 8.42 7.38
CA LYS A 44 1.93 7.84 8.65
C LYS A 44 1.15 6.59 9.04
N ASN A 45 -0.18 6.64 8.95
CA ASN A 45 -1.04 5.50 9.25
C ASN A 45 -0.81 4.33 8.29
N ILE A 46 -0.69 4.59 6.98
CA ILE A 46 -0.39 3.57 5.98
C ILE A 46 0.93 2.88 6.32
N LEU A 47 2.00 3.64 6.58
CA LEU A 47 3.31 3.08 6.92
C LEU A 47 3.26 2.23 8.19
N ARG A 48 2.52 2.66 9.21
CA ARG A 48 2.30 1.88 10.43
C ARG A 48 1.58 0.56 10.17
N ILE A 49 0.52 0.62 9.36
CA ILE A 49 -0.28 -0.56 9.00
C ILE A 49 0.57 -1.53 8.17
N LEU A 50 1.31 -1.04 7.17
CA LEU A 50 2.22 -1.84 6.35
C LEU A 50 3.26 -2.54 7.22
N LYS A 51 3.93 -1.81 8.09
CA LYS A 51 4.93 -2.38 9.02
C LYS A 51 4.36 -3.47 9.94
N LYS A 52 3.09 -3.36 10.33
CA LYS A 52 2.43 -4.33 11.23
C LYS A 52 1.88 -5.53 10.49
N ASN A 53 1.26 -5.31 9.35
CA ASN A 53 0.40 -6.30 8.68
C ASN A 53 0.91 -6.68 7.28
N GLY A 54 1.88 -5.98 6.71
CA GLY A 54 2.35 -6.16 5.33
C GLY A 54 1.36 -5.69 4.26
N VAL A 55 0.13 -5.32 4.63
CA VAL A 55 -0.90 -4.82 3.72
C VAL A 55 -1.64 -3.65 4.33
N ALA A 56 -1.91 -2.62 3.52
CA ALA A 56 -2.74 -1.47 3.89
C ALA A 56 -3.66 -1.07 2.73
N MET A 57 -4.76 -0.38 3.05
CA MET A 57 -5.68 0.17 2.05
C MET A 57 -5.87 1.67 2.26
N LEU A 58 -5.72 2.43 1.18
CA LEU A 58 -6.07 3.85 1.09
C LEU A 58 -7.40 3.99 0.34
N ALA A 59 -8.48 4.17 1.09
CA ALA A 59 -9.86 4.18 0.60
C ALA A 59 -10.50 5.58 0.63
N ASP A 60 -9.70 6.62 0.42
CA ASP A 60 -10.19 8.00 0.40
C ASP A 60 -11.11 8.27 -0.80
N SER A 61 -12.08 9.15 -0.63
CA SER A 61 -12.99 9.58 -1.70
C SER A 61 -12.24 10.19 -2.89
N VAL A 62 -12.89 10.22 -4.05
CA VAL A 62 -12.35 10.87 -5.25
C VAL A 62 -12.03 12.33 -4.96
N GLY A 63 -10.89 12.82 -5.46
CA GLY A 63 -10.47 14.22 -5.31
C GLY A 63 -9.67 14.53 -4.04
N LEU A 64 -9.56 13.64 -3.06
CA LEU A 64 -8.77 13.84 -1.84
C LEU A 64 -7.25 13.64 -2.03
N GLY A 65 -6.80 13.44 -3.27
CA GLY A 65 -5.38 13.39 -3.59
C GLY A 65 -4.70 12.07 -3.21
N LYS A 66 -5.39 10.94 -3.39
CA LYS A 66 -4.80 9.60 -3.17
C LYS A 66 -3.43 9.44 -3.84
N THR A 67 -3.29 9.90 -5.09
CA THR A 67 -2.01 9.86 -5.82
C THR A 67 -0.91 10.59 -5.06
N VAL A 68 -1.19 11.76 -4.51
CA VAL A 68 -0.21 12.56 -3.75
C VAL A 68 0.18 11.86 -2.44
N SER A 69 -0.80 11.30 -1.72
CA SER A 69 -0.57 10.52 -0.51
C SER A 69 0.25 9.24 -0.83
N THR A 70 -0.08 8.56 -1.93
CA THR A 70 0.67 7.38 -2.39
C THR A 70 2.12 7.73 -2.74
N ILE A 71 2.38 8.85 -3.42
CA ILE A 71 3.73 9.35 -3.66
C ILE A 71 4.45 9.63 -2.33
N GLY A 72 3.76 10.18 -1.34
CA GLY A 72 4.26 10.35 0.02
C GLY A 72 4.71 9.04 0.64
N VAL A 73 3.96 7.94 0.45
CA VAL A 73 4.35 6.59 0.89
C VAL A 73 5.57 6.11 0.11
N ILE A 74 5.58 6.19 -1.22
CA ILE A 74 6.70 5.75 -2.07
C ILE A 74 8.01 6.41 -1.62
N LYS A 75 8.00 7.68 -1.28
CA LYS A 75 9.20 8.41 -0.83
C LYS A 75 9.80 7.88 0.47
N GLN A 76 9.04 7.15 1.28
CA GLN A 76 9.57 6.51 2.48
C GLN A 76 10.35 5.22 2.15
N TYR A 77 10.10 4.63 0.97
CA TYR A 77 10.81 3.44 0.45
C TYR A 77 12.05 3.85 -0.35
N LYS A 78 12.94 4.64 0.27
CA LYS A 78 14.18 5.11 -0.38
C LYS A 78 15.07 3.94 -0.79
N ASN A 79 15.56 3.98 -2.04
CA ASN A 79 16.45 2.96 -2.60
C ASN A 79 15.87 1.54 -2.60
N GLN A 80 14.57 1.42 -2.45
CA GLN A 80 13.84 0.16 -2.48
C GLN A 80 13.07 0.04 -3.79
N ARG A 81 12.81 -1.19 -4.22
CA ARG A 81 12.09 -1.46 -5.44
C ARG A 81 10.59 -1.34 -5.21
N VAL A 82 9.96 -0.43 -5.93
CA VAL A 82 8.52 -0.18 -5.87
C VAL A 82 7.90 -0.45 -7.24
N ILE A 83 6.78 -1.17 -7.24
CA ILE A 83 6.00 -1.44 -8.44
C ILE A 83 4.58 -0.91 -8.25
N ILE A 84 4.10 -0.13 -9.21
CA ILE A 84 2.72 0.33 -9.28
C ILE A 84 1.99 -0.50 -10.32
N ILE A 85 0.91 -1.15 -9.93
CA ILE A 85 -0.01 -1.86 -10.80
C ILE A 85 -1.26 -1.00 -10.95
N ALA A 86 -1.48 -0.47 -12.14
CA ALA A 86 -2.55 0.49 -12.40
C ALA A 86 -3.36 0.12 -13.66
N PRO A 87 -4.61 0.59 -13.80
CA PRO A 87 -5.33 0.52 -15.06
C PRO A 87 -4.53 1.15 -16.21
N LYS A 88 -4.63 0.58 -17.41
CA LYS A 88 -3.93 1.06 -18.61
C LYS A 88 -4.13 2.57 -18.86
N SER A 89 -5.33 3.07 -18.59
CA SER A 89 -5.68 4.49 -18.73
C SER A 89 -4.93 5.41 -17.76
N LEU A 90 -4.47 4.90 -16.62
CA LEU A 90 -3.77 5.67 -15.59
C LEU A 90 -2.24 5.53 -15.67
N LYS A 91 -1.72 4.59 -16.47
CA LYS A 91 -0.28 4.34 -16.57
C LYS A 91 0.51 5.59 -16.95
N ALA A 92 0.13 6.29 -18.01
CA ALA A 92 0.81 7.50 -18.45
C ALA A 92 0.74 8.65 -17.40
N MET A 93 -0.35 8.75 -16.67
CA MET A 93 -0.49 9.69 -15.55
C MET A 93 0.52 9.37 -14.45
N TRP A 94 0.63 8.12 -14.03
CA TRP A 94 1.58 7.69 -13.02
C TRP A 94 3.04 7.92 -13.46
N GLU A 95 3.40 7.54 -14.68
CA GLU A 95 4.74 7.76 -15.23
C GLU A 95 5.12 9.25 -15.22
N LYS A 96 4.18 10.13 -15.56
CA LYS A 96 4.38 11.59 -15.51
C LYS A 96 4.59 12.10 -14.08
N GLU A 97 3.73 11.71 -13.13
CA GLU A 97 3.83 12.12 -11.72
C GLU A 97 5.15 11.63 -11.10
N LEU A 98 5.55 10.39 -11.37
CA LEU A 98 6.81 9.83 -10.89
C LEU A 98 8.03 10.57 -11.47
N ALA A 99 8.01 10.89 -12.75
CA ALA A 99 9.09 11.64 -13.41
C ALA A 99 9.24 13.04 -12.78
N GLN A 100 8.14 13.76 -12.52
CA GLN A 100 8.15 15.05 -11.86
C GLN A 100 8.74 14.99 -10.44
N GLU A 101 8.52 13.88 -9.75
CA GLU A 101 9.06 13.64 -8.42
C GLU A 101 10.51 13.11 -8.41
N GLY A 102 11.06 12.78 -9.58
CA GLY A 102 12.38 12.17 -9.73
C GLY A 102 12.45 10.71 -9.26
N LEU A 103 11.31 10.00 -9.28
CA LEU A 103 11.17 8.60 -8.85
C LEU A 103 11.27 7.66 -10.06
N LEU A 104 12.37 7.74 -10.82
CA LEU A 104 12.57 7.02 -12.08
C LEU A 104 12.78 5.50 -11.89
N SER A 105 13.09 5.06 -10.68
CA SER A 105 13.25 3.62 -10.35
C SER A 105 11.92 2.92 -10.04
N VAL A 106 10.82 3.66 -9.93
CA VAL A 106 9.49 3.10 -9.72
C VAL A 106 8.92 2.65 -11.06
N HIS A 107 8.52 1.39 -11.16
CA HIS A 107 7.97 0.83 -12.39
C HIS A 107 6.44 0.83 -12.35
N VAL A 108 5.82 1.23 -13.46
CA VAL A 108 4.36 1.20 -13.61
C VAL A 108 3.98 0.09 -14.58
N VAL A 109 3.20 -0.88 -14.10
CA VAL A 109 2.72 -2.04 -14.86
C VAL A 109 1.23 -1.90 -15.09
N SER A 110 0.77 -2.20 -16.31
CA SER A 110 -0.66 -2.16 -16.61
C SER A 110 -1.35 -3.43 -16.12
N LEU A 111 -2.43 -3.26 -15.33
CA LEU A 111 -3.30 -4.35 -14.87
C LEU A 111 -3.90 -5.17 -16.03
N GLN A 112 -4.08 -4.57 -17.22
CA GLN A 112 -4.64 -5.22 -18.39
C GLN A 112 -3.58 -5.91 -19.26
N ASN A 113 -2.30 -5.67 -19.03
CA ASN A 113 -1.22 -6.23 -19.84
C ASN A 113 -0.60 -7.46 -19.14
N ARG A 114 -1.15 -8.65 -19.47
CA ARG A 114 -0.69 -9.91 -18.89
C ARG A 114 0.79 -10.18 -19.17
N GLU A 115 1.27 -9.92 -20.39
CA GLU A 115 2.67 -10.15 -20.76
C GLU A 115 3.62 -9.26 -19.95
N GLU A 116 3.24 -8.01 -19.74
CA GLU A 116 4.04 -7.07 -18.93
C GLU A 116 4.15 -7.55 -17.47
N ILE A 117 3.07 -8.11 -16.91
CA ILE A 117 3.07 -8.67 -15.55
C ILE A 117 4.00 -9.89 -15.49
N ILE A 118 3.89 -10.82 -16.44
CA ILE A 118 4.71 -12.04 -16.48
C ILE A 118 6.19 -11.66 -16.63
N ASN A 119 6.53 -10.83 -17.60
CA ASN A 119 7.92 -10.42 -17.82
C ASN A 119 8.52 -9.72 -16.58
N LYS A 120 7.73 -8.97 -15.83
CA LYS A 120 8.18 -8.33 -14.59
C LYS A 120 8.34 -9.33 -13.46
N SER A 121 7.46 -10.29 -13.32
CA SER A 121 7.57 -11.33 -12.29
C SER A 121 8.81 -12.21 -12.48
N GLU A 122 9.20 -12.51 -13.72
CA GLU A 122 10.43 -13.26 -14.03
C GLU A 122 11.71 -12.48 -13.64
N ILE A 123 11.70 -11.15 -13.78
CA ILE A 123 12.84 -10.31 -13.36
C ILE A 123 12.97 -10.27 -11.83
N ASP A 124 11.89 -10.45 -11.10
CA ASP A 124 11.84 -10.34 -9.64
C ASP A 124 12.63 -11.46 -8.92
N GLU A 125 12.91 -12.58 -9.59
CA GLU A 125 13.79 -13.63 -9.07
C GLU A 125 15.16 -13.10 -8.63
N HIS A 126 15.62 -12.02 -9.27
CA HIS A 126 16.94 -11.42 -9.01
C HIS A 126 16.89 -10.07 -8.32
N ALA A 127 15.69 -9.50 -8.19
CA ALA A 127 15.49 -8.19 -7.59
C ALA A 127 14.10 -8.12 -6.92
N PRO A 128 13.97 -8.61 -5.68
CA PRO A 128 12.68 -8.65 -4.98
C PRO A 128 12.05 -7.27 -4.86
N VAL A 129 10.73 -7.23 -4.91
CA VAL A 129 9.94 -6.02 -4.71
C VAL A 129 9.81 -5.74 -3.22
N ASN A 130 9.91 -4.48 -2.82
CA ASN A 130 9.71 -4.06 -1.43
C ASN A 130 8.32 -3.49 -1.19
N LEU A 131 7.72 -2.88 -2.22
CA LEU A 131 6.36 -2.34 -2.13
C LEU A 131 5.62 -2.53 -3.46
N PHE A 132 4.49 -3.22 -3.40
CA PHE A 132 3.48 -3.20 -4.44
C PHE A 132 2.43 -2.15 -4.14
N ILE A 133 2.04 -1.38 -5.14
CA ILE A 133 0.91 -0.44 -5.07
C ILE A 133 -0.09 -0.86 -6.14
N ILE A 134 -1.31 -1.16 -5.72
CA ILE A 134 -2.39 -1.56 -6.62
C ILE A 134 -3.39 -0.41 -6.70
N ASP A 135 -3.31 0.37 -7.76
CA ASP A 135 -4.24 1.48 -7.97
C ASP A 135 -5.55 0.99 -8.60
N GLU A 136 -6.64 1.60 -8.19
CA GLU A 136 -8.01 1.18 -8.51
C GLU A 136 -8.23 -0.31 -8.18
N SER A 137 -7.81 -0.72 -6.98
CA SER A 137 -7.83 -2.13 -6.52
C SER A 137 -9.21 -2.78 -6.54
N HIS A 138 -10.29 -1.98 -6.60
CA HIS A 138 -11.65 -2.49 -6.81
C HIS A 138 -11.82 -3.30 -8.11
N ASN A 139 -10.90 -3.18 -9.07
CA ASN A 139 -10.87 -4.05 -10.25
C ASN A 139 -10.49 -5.51 -9.91
N LEU A 140 -10.02 -5.78 -8.70
CA LEU A 140 -9.59 -7.09 -8.19
C LEU A 140 -10.50 -7.61 -7.06
N ARG A 141 -11.71 -7.10 -6.96
CA ARG A 141 -12.70 -7.53 -5.95
C ARG A 141 -13.24 -8.96 -6.16
N SER A 142 -13.13 -9.50 -7.39
CA SER A 142 -13.48 -10.89 -7.70
C SER A 142 -12.21 -11.73 -7.76
N ASN A 143 -12.16 -12.78 -6.94
CA ASN A 143 -11.04 -13.72 -6.88
C ASN A 143 -11.03 -14.78 -7.98
N ASN A 144 -12.09 -14.82 -8.82
CA ASN A 144 -12.26 -15.83 -9.88
C ASN A 144 -11.71 -15.41 -11.25
N GLY A 145 -10.90 -14.37 -11.32
CA GLY A 145 -10.38 -13.84 -12.58
C GLY A 145 -8.91 -14.15 -12.81
N ALA A 146 -8.53 -14.51 -14.03
CA ALA A 146 -7.15 -14.80 -14.42
C ALA A 146 -6.14 -13.68 -14.06
N ARG A 147 -6.61 -12.43 -13.94
CA ARG A 147 -5.77 -11.31 -13.49
C ARG A 147 -5.51 -11.36 -11.98
N TYR A 148 -6.53 -11.73 -11.20
CA TYR A 148 -6.40 -11.88 -9.76
C TYR A 148 -5.39 -13.00 -9.45
N GLU A 149 -5.54 -14.16 -10.08
CA GLU A 149 -4.64 -15.30 -9.93
C GLU A 149 -3.20 -14.90 -10.26
N LEU A 150 -2.97 -14.30 -11.45
CA LEU A 150 -1.65 -13.89 -11.89
C LEU A 150 -0.99 -12.89 -10.91
N LEU A 151 -1.74 -11.93 -10.40
CA LEU A 151 -1.19 -10.97 -9.42
C LEU A 151 -0.98 -11.62 -8.05
N SER A 152 -1.86 -12.52 -7.65
CA SER A 152 -1.73 -13.28 -6.41
C SER A 152 -0.45 -14.10 -6.42
N ASP A 153 -0.19 -14.83 -7.51
CA ASP A 153 1.01 -15.64 -7.67
C ASP A 153 2.28 -14.77 -7.66
N TRP A 154 2.25 -13.62 -8.32
CA TRP A 154 3.37 -12.70 -8.33
C TRP A 154 3.68 -12.11 -6.96
N ILE A 155 2.65 -11.60 -6.26
CA ILE A 155 2.79 -10.99 -4.94
C ILE A 155 3.18 -12.04 -3.89
N ALA A 156 2.65 -13.27 -4.00
CA ALA A 156 2.92 -14.35 -3.07
C ALA A 156 4.17 -15.19 -3.41
N SER A 157 4.90 -14.83 -4.46
CA SER A 157 6.13 -15.54 -4.84
C SER A 157 7.16 -15.53 -3.71
N GLU A 158 8.02 -16.54 -3.67
CA GLU A 158 9.10 -16.68 -2.67
C GLU A 158 9.96 -15.41 -2.56
N TYR A 159 10.21 -14.75 -3.69
CA TYR A 159 11.06 -13.57 -3.78
C TYR A 159 10.41 -12.31 -3.20
N ASN A 160 9.09 -12.27 -3.18
CA ASN A 160 8.30 -11.11 -2.75
C ASN A 160 7.58 -11.33 -1.42
N ASN A 161 7.91 -12.38 -0.68
CA ASN A 161 7.23 -12.76 0.56
C ASN A 161 7.28 -11.71 1.67
N GLU A 162 8.27 -10.82 1.64
CA GLU A 162 8.43 -9.69 2.57
C GLU A 162 7.95 -8.35 1.99
N ALA A 163 7.45 -8.33 0.75
CA ALA A 163 7.00 -7.08 0.14
C ALA A 163 5.77 -6.53 0.85
N ASP A 164 5.71 -5.23 1.06
CA ASP A 164 4.50 -4.56 1.48
C ASP A 164 3.52 -4.38 0.32
N VAL A 165 2.21 -4.35 0.59
CA VAL A 165 1.16 -4.14 -0.42
C VAL A 165 0.24 -2.99 -0.01
N LEU A 166 0.21 -1.94 -0.82
CA LEU A 166 -0.72 -0.82 -0.67
C LEU A 166 -1.82 -0.90 -1.72
N LEU A 167 -3.04 -1.09 -1.27
CA LEU A 167 -4.26 -1.07 -2.09
C LEU A 167 -4.79 0.37 -2.12
N VAL A 168 -5.05 0.91 -3.31
CA VAL A 168 -5.58 2.27 -3.49
C VAL A 168 -6.89 2.20 -4.25
N THR A 169 -7.96 2.75 -3.68
CA THR A 169 -9.27 2.79 -4.34
C THR A 169 -10.16 3.90 -3.77
N ALA A 170 -11.13 4.36 -4.52
CA ALA A 170 -12.18 5.23 -4.00
C ALA A 170 -13.45 4.45 -3.59
N THR A 171 -13.59 3.22 -4.06
CA THR A 171 -14.80 2.39 -3.91
C THR A 171 -14.40 0.97 -3.48
N PRO A 172 -13.97 0.78 -2.22
CA PRO A 172 -13.48 -0.53 -1.75
C PRO A 172 -14.59 -1.60 -1.75
N ILE A 173 -15.83 -1.18 -1.55
CA ILE A 173 -17.04 -2.02 -1.54
C ILE A 173 -17.99 -1.50 -2.62
N ASN A 174 -18.53 -2.40 -3.44
CA ASN A 174 -19.52 -2.07 -4.45
C ASN A 174 -20.82 -2.89 -4.27
N ASN A 175 -20.70 -4.20 -4.15
CA ASN A 175 -21.87 -5.09 -4.04
C ASN A 175 -22.03 -5.63 -2.62
N ASP A 176 -20.95 -6.13 -2.03
CA ASP A 176 -20.94 -6.70 -0.69
C ASP A 176 -19.58 -6.57 0.00
N LEU A 177 -19.50 -7.06 1.22
CA LEU A 177 -18.28 -7.01 2.01
C LEU A 177 -17.16 -7.90 1.45
N PHE A 178 -17.49 -8.94 0.67
CA PHE A 178 -16.49 -9.81 0.05
C PHE A 178 -15.66 -9.07 -1.00
N ASP A 179 -16.19 -8.01 -1.59
CA ASP A 179 -15.42 -7.11 -2.47
C ASP A 179 -14.17 -6.55 -1.76
N LEU A 180 -14.32 -6.17 -0.50
CA LEU A 180 -13.23 -5.68 0.34
C LEU A 180 -12.31 -6.83 0.79
N VAL A 181 -12.91 -7.92 1.26
CA VAL A 181 -12.19 -9.09 1.76
C VAL A 181 -11.26 -9.66 0.69
N ASN A 182 -11.72 -9.84 -0.55
CA ASN A 182 -10.91 -10.36 -1.65
C ASN A 182 -9.71 -9.46 -1.98
N GLN A 183 -9.89 -8.14 -1.95
CA GLN A 183 -8.79 -7.20 -2.17
C GLN A 183 -7.73 -7.32 -1.05
N ILE A 184 -8.17 -7.39 0.21
CA ILE A 184 -7.25 -7.50 1.35
C ILE A 184 -6.52 -8.86 1.34
N ILE A 185 -7.22 -9.96 1.04
CA ILE A 185 -6.62 -11.31 0.93
C ILE A 185 -5.53 -11.33 -0.15
N LEU A 186 -5.76 -10.68 -1.30
CA LEU A 186 -4.74 -10.54 -2.34
C LEU A 186 -3.47 -9.88 -1.78
N GLY A 187 -3.61 -8.74 -1.11
CA GLY A 187 -2.49 -8.03 -0.50
C GLY A 187 -1.83 -8.80 0.65
N ALA A 188 -2.62 -9.57 1.39
CA ALA A 188 -2.16 -10.43 2.47
C ALA A 188 -1.63 -11.81 2.00
N ARG A 189 -1.45 -12.02 0.70
CA ARG A 189 -0.93 -13.27 0.11
C ARG A 189 -1.74 -14.51 0.50
N GLY A 190 -3.07 -14.38 0.54
CA GLY A 190 -3.97 -15.46 0.93
C GLY A 190 -4.07 -15.67 2.46
N ASN A 191 -3.34 -14.93 3.28
CA ASN A 191 -3.41 -15.05 4.74
C ASN A 191 -4.74 -14.46 5.25
N GLN A 192 -5.61 -15.34 5.76
CA GLN A 192 -6.91 -14.97 6.33
C GLN A 192 -6.84 -14.58 7.81
N ASP A 193 -5.75 -14.87 8.50
CA ASP A 193 -5.58 -14.55 9.92
C ASP A 193 -5.54 -13.04 10.18
N ILE A 194 -5.31 -12.25 9.13
CA ILE A 194 -5.35 -10.77 9.18
C ILE A 194 -6.71 -10.23 9.67
N PHE A 195 -7.79 -11.00 9.51
CA PHE A 195 -9.13 -10.65 10.00
C PHE A 195 -9.42 -11.15 11.42
N THR A 196 -8.52 -11.94 12.00
CA THR A 196 -8.69 -12.42 13.38
C THR A 196 -8.28 -11.30 14.33
N LEU A 197 -9.23 -10.80 15.11
CA LEU A 197 -8.96 -9.86 16.18
C LEU A 197 -8.13 -10.58 17.25
N ALA A 198 -6.95 -10.05 17.54
CA ALA A 198 -6.14 -10.50 18.67
C ALA A 198 -6.75 -10.05 19.99
#